data_803471ac4244a2ab6f00cf9fda92ecb4
#
_entry.id   803471ac4244a2ab6f00cf9fda92ecb4
#
_cell.length_a   1.000
_cell.length_b   1.000
_cell.length_c   1.000
_cell.angle_alpha   90.00
_cell.angle_beta   90.00
_cell.angle_gamma   90.00
#
_symmetry.space_group_name_H-M   'P 1'
#
loop_
_entity.id
_entity.type
_entity.pdbx_description
1 polymer ?
#
loop_
_entity_poly.entity_id
_entity_poly.type
_entity_poly.pdbx_seq_one_letter_code
_entity_poly.pdbx_strand_id
1 'polypeptide(L)'
;PDVCELVRGKTGRTYGHLLGLLTTLKGLPLTYNKDMQEDKEGIFDAIDTVHFALSINAAMIRGMKVNGAHMKAVLDDDFSNATDMADYLAKKGVPFREAHEIVGNAVHHCIEKGCVLLDLSVEDFKAISDHFDADILDAISIEACVAGRNNYSGTAPECVERQRNNGKAVIAAEEKQIAEWKAIVNSVQE
;
A
#
# COMPACT_ATOMS: atom_id res chain seq x y z
N PRO A 1 -18.68 4.21 -1.49
CA PRO A 1 -17.31 4.66 -1.81
C PRO A 1 -17.25 5.84 -2.78
N ASP A 2 -18.37 6.56 -3.02
CA ASP A 2 -18.46 7.66 -4.00
C ASP A 2 -17.35 8.69 -3.88
N VAL A 3 -17.00 9.08 -2.65
CA VAL A 3 -15.94 10.08 -2.42
C VAL A 3 -14.59 9.59 -2.91
N CYS A 4 -14.24 8.32 -2.64
CA CYS A 4 -12.99 7.72 -3.13
C CYS A 4 -12.94 7.70 -4.66
N GLU A 5 -14.06 7.36 -5.30
CA GLU A 5 -14.17 7.30 -6.76
C GLU A 5 -14.05 8.68 -7.40
N LEU A 6 -14.72 9.68 -6.82
CA LEU A 6 -14.65 11.06 -7.29
C LEU A 6 -13.24 11.66 -7.11
N VAL A 7 -12.57 11.41 -6.00
CA VAL A 7 -11.17 11.83 -5.79
C VAL A 7 -10.25 11.16 -6.81
N ARG A 8 -10.40 9.84 -7.04
CA ARG A 8 -9.64 9.12 -8.06
C ARG A 8 -9.86 9.72 -9.46
N GLY A 9 -11.12 10.06 -9.81
CA GLY A 9 -11.45 10.70 -11.08
C GLY A 9 -10.81 12.10 -11.25
N LYS A 10 -10.78 12.90 -10.17
CA LYS A 10 -10.18 14.25 -10.18
C LYS A 10 -8.66 14.26 -10.40
N THR A 11 -7.98 13.14 -10.20
CA THR A 11 -6.55 12.99 -10.51
C THR A 11 -6.27 13.31 -11.98
N GLY A 12 -7.13 12.84 -12.90
CA GLY A 12 -7.01 13.13 -14.33
C GLY A 12 -7.12 14.61 -14.66
N ARG A 13 -7.98 15.36 -13.95
CA ARG A 13 -8.10 16.83 -14.09
C ARG A 13 -6.78 17.52 -13.71
N THR A 14 -6.20 17.16 -12.57
CA THR A 14 -4.91 17.72 -12.11
C THR A 14 -3.75 17.38 -13.06
N TYR A 15 -3.69 16.15 -13.56
CA TYR A 15 -2.70 15.78 -14.58
C TYR A 15 -2.89 16.51 -15.90
N GLY A 16 -4.15 16.77 -16.31
CA GLY A 16 -4.47 17.57 -17.47
C GLY A 16 -3.91 18.99 -17.37
N HIS A 17 -4.05 19.65 -16.22
CA HIS A 17 -3.47 20.97 -15.98
C HIS A 17 -1.94 20.97 -16.01
N LEU A 18 -1.29 19.95 -15.40
CA LEU A 18 0.16 19.80 -15.47
C LEU A 18 0.64 19.65 -16.93
N LEU A 19 -0.01 18.77 -17.69
CA LEU A 19 0.35 18.55 -19.09
C LEU A 19 0.09 19.80 -19.94
N GLY A 20 -1.00 20.52 -19.69
CA GLY A 20 -1.32 21.80 -20.32
C GLY A 20 -0.22 22.83 -20.09
N LEU A 21 0.22 23.02 -18.84
CA LEU A 21 1.30 23.95 -18.50
C LEU A 21 2.63 23.55 -19.13
N LEU A 22 3.01 22.29 -19.09
CA LEU A 22 4.22 21.79 -19.75
C LEU A 22 4.19 22.03 -21.26
N THR A 23 3.01 21.91 -21.89
CA THR A 23 2.82 22.19 -23.31
C THR A 23 2.94 23.67 -23.61
N THR A 24 2.39 24.55 -22.78
CA THR A 24 2.52 26.01 -22.90
C THR A 24 3.99 26.43 -22.81
N LEU A 25 4.77 25.82 -21.91
CA LEU A 25 6.20 26.11 -21.72
C LEU A 25 7.08 25.60 -22.88
N LYS A 26 6.59 24.64 -23.67
CA LYS A 26 7.38 24.01 -24.71
C LYS A 26 7.78 24.98 -25.82
N GLY A 27 9.10 25.13 -26.04
CA GLY A 27 9.65 25.87 -27.20
C GLY A 27 9.44 27.36 -27.17
N LEU A 28 9.21 27.97 -26.00
CA LEU A 28 9.10 29.42 -25.87
C LEU A 28 10.42 30.11 -26.24
N PRO A 29 10.42 31.16 -27.07
CA PRO A 29 11.63 31.93 -27.40
C PRO A 29 12.05 32.82 -26.24
N LEU A 30 13.28 33.30 -26.28
CA LEU A 30 13.80 34.32 -25.34
C LEU A 30 13.21 35.69 -25.63
N THR A 31 12.03 35.98 -25.14
CA THR A 31 11.32 37.24 -25.28
C THR A 31 10.16 37.35 -24.28
N TYR A 32 9.37 38.43 -24.38
CA TYR A 32 8.15 38.58 -23.62
C TYR A 32 7.07 37.65 -24.16
N ASN A 33 6.82 36.54 -23.44
CA ASN A 33 5.93 35.46 -23.87
C ASN A 33 4.54 35.64 -23.23
N LYS A 34 3.57 36.15 -23.97
CA LYS A 34 2.16 36.22 -23.52
C LYS A 34 1.51 34.83 -23.32
N ASP A 35 2.06 33.82 -23.96
CA ASP A 35 1.69 32.41 -23.76
C ASP A 35 1.65 32.05 -22.25
N MET A 36 2.53 32.67 -21.46
CA MET A 36 2.59 32.46 -20.02
C MET A 36 1.38 33.01 -19.25
N GLN A 37 0.45 33.69 -19.89
CA GLN A 37 -0.81 34.10 -19.27
C GLN A 37 -1.74 32.88 -19.01
N GLU A 38 -1.54 31.77 -19.74
CA GLU A 38 -2.25 30.51 -19.54
C GLU A 38 -1.78 29.71 -18.31
N ASP A 39 -0.78 30.19 -17.58
CA ASP A 39 -0.25 29.49 -16.40
C ASP A 39 -1.19 29.50 -15.20
N LYS A 40 -2.07 30.48 -15.08
CA LYS A 40 -2.80 30.78 -13.82
C LYS A 40 -4.06 29.94 -13.64
N GLU A 41 -4.92 29.85 -14.64
CA GLU A 41 -6.23 29.21 -14.50
C GLU A 41 -6.09 27.72 -14.15
N GLY A 42 -5.22 27.01 -14.89
CA GLY A 42 -4.98 25.60 -14.64
C GLY A 42 -4.36 25.32 -13.26
N ILE A 43 -3.42 26.17 -12.80
CA ILE A 43 -2.77 25.96 -11.51
C ILE A 43 -3.70 26.30 -10.34
N PHE A 44 -4.51 27.34 -10.46
CA PHE A 44 -5.49 27.67 -9.40
C PHE A 44 -6.54 26.58 -9.26
N ASP A 45 -7.08 26.10 -10.37
CA ASP A 45 -8.02 24.97 -10.34
C ASP A 45 -7.38 23.68 -9.77
N ALA A 46 -6.11 23.43 -10.11
CA ALA A 46 -5.38 22.29 -9.57
C ALA A 46 -5.18 22.41 -8.05
N ILE A 47 -4.81 23.59 -7.54
CA ILE A 47 -4.64 23.88 -6.10
C ILE A 47 -5.96 23.64 -5.37
N ASP A 48 -7.08 24.20 -5.84
CA ASP A 48 -8.38 24.04 -5.22
C ASP A 48 -8.83 22.57 -5.22
N THR A 49 -8.64 21.89 -6.35
CA THR A 49 -8.96 20.47 -6.48
C THR A 49 -8.16 19.60 -5.53
N VAL A 50 -6.85 19.80 -5.42
CA VAL A 50 -5.96 19.04 -4.53
C VAL A 50 -6.26 19.36 -3.07
N HIS A 51 -6.43 20.63 -2.72
CA HIS A 51 -6.78 21.05 -1.36
C HIS A 51 -8.09 20.40 -0.88
N PHE A 52 -9.13 20.42 -1.73
CA PHE A 52 -10.38 19.73 -1.42
C PHE A 52 -10.19 18.22 -1.30
N ALA A 53 -9.47 17.59 -2.23
CA ALA A 53 -9.22 16.15 -2.20
C ALA A 53 -8.46 15.70 -0.95
N LEU A 54 -7.45 16.45 -0.51
CA LEU A 54 -6.71 16.17 0.73
C LEU A 54 -7.60 16.30 1.96
N SER A 55 -8.41 17.36 2.02
CA SER A 55 -9.31 17.60 3.15
C SER A 55 -10.35 16.49 3.31
N ILE A 56 -10.97 16.06 2.19
CA ILE A 56 -11.99 15.01 2.23
C ILE A 56 -11.37 13.64 2.51
N ASN A 57 -10.17 13.34 1.97
CA ASN A 57 -9.44 12.11 2.27
C ASN A 57 -9.08 12.03 3.77
N ALA A 58 -8.63 13.11 4.37
CA ALA A 58 -8.35 13.16 5.80
C ALA A 58 -9.62 12.89 6.64
N ALA A 59 -10.78 13.40 6.22
CA ALA A 59 -12.05 13.13 6.87
C ALA A 59 -12.47 11.66 6.73
N MET A 60 -12.31 11.07 5.54
CA MET A 60 -12.58 9.65 5.29
C MET A 60 -11.73 8.73 6.17
N ILE A 61 -10.43 8.98 6.24
CA ILE A 61 -9.50 8.16 7.05
C ILE A 61 -9.87 8.26 8.53
N ARG A 62 -10.20 9.47 9.04
CA ARG A 62 -10.63 9.64 10.43
C ARG A 62 -11.94 8.92 10.75
N GLY A 63 -12.86 8.83 9.78
CA GLY A 63 -14.15 8.17 9.93
C GLY A 63 -14.12 6.67 9.62
N MET A 64 -13.03 6.14 9.14
CA MET A 64 -12.90 4.74 8.72
C MET A 64 -13.03 3.79 9.93
N LYS A 65 -13.87 2.78 9.78
CA LYS A 65 -14.01 1.68 10.75
C LYS A 65 -13.40 0.41 10.17
N VAL A 66 -12.41 -0.14 10.85
CA VAL A 66 -11.77 -1.39 10.47
C VAL A 66 -12.48 -2.55 11.17
N ASN A 67 -13.05 -3.47 10.40
CA ASN A 67 -13.64 -4.70 10.94
C ASN A 67 -12.59 -5.83 10.95
N GLY A 68 -11.65 -5.73 11.90
CA GLY A 68 -10.52 -6.67 12.00
C GLY A 68 -10.96 -8.11 12.21
N ALA A 69 -12.03 -8.36 12.95
CA ALA A 69 -12.54 -9.71 13.18
C ALA A 69 -13.04 -10.36 11.87
N HIS A 70 -13.79 -9.61 11.05
CA HIS A 70 -14.24 -10.10 9.76
C HIS A 70 -13.07 -10.30 8.79
N MET A 71 -12.12 -9.35 8.77
CA MET A 71 -10.93 -9.46 7.91
C MET A 71 -10.11 -10.72 8.25
N LYS A 72 -9.93 -11.01 9.55
CA LYS A 72 -9.25 -12.23 9.98
C LYS A 72 -10.04 -13.49 9.59
N ALA A 73 -11.34 -13.53 9.84
CA ALA A 73 -12.17 -14.69 9.51
C ALA A 73 -12.14 -15.04 8.01
N VAL A 74 -12.05 -14.04 7.13
CA VAL A 74 -11.92 -14.29 5.67
C VAL A 74 -10.57 -14.93 5.34
N LEU A 75 -9.48 -14.50 6.01
CA LEU A 75 -8.15 -15.07 5.81
C LEU A 75 -8.02 -16.49 6.41
N ASP A 76 -8.75 -16.76 7.49
CA ASP A 76 -8.76 -18.08 8.12
C ASP A 76 -9.51 -19.13 7.26
N ASP A 77 -10.31 -18.71 6.28
CA ASP A 77 -11.15 -19.55 5.41
C ASP A 77 -10.71 -19.47 3.92
N ASP A 78 -9.44 -19.16 3.66
CA ASP A 78 -8.91 -19.09 2.30
C ASP A 78 -7.51 -19.72 2.17
N PHE A 79 -6.91 -19.60 0.99
CA PHE A 79 -5.57 -20.10 0.68
C PHE A 79 -4.54 -18.97 0.49
N SER A 80 -4.74 -17.80 1.11
CA SER A 80 -3.82 -16.65 1.00
C SER A 80 -2.40 -16.99 1.46
N ASN A 81 -2.24 -17.92 2.39
CA ASN A 81 -0.97 -18.41 2.92
C ASN A 81 -0.25 -19.43 2.00
N ALA A 82 -0.84 -19.84 0.90
CA ALA A 82 -0.22 -20.79 -0.04
C ALA A 82 1.10 -20.27 -0.62
N THR A 83 1.19 -18.94 -0.88
CA THR A 83 2.43 -18.33 -1.35
C THR A 83 3.55 -18.42 -0.30
N ASP A 84 3.22 -18.21 0.97
CA ASP A 84 4.19 -18.34 2.07
C ASP A 84 4.67 -19.79 2.25
N MET A 85 3.80 -20.76 1.98
CA MET A 85 4.17 -22.18 1.93
C MET A 85 5.17 -22.47 0.79
N ALA A 86 4.99 -21.86 -0.39
CA ALA A 86 5.97 -21.99 -1.48
C ALA A 86 7.32 -21.33 -1.10
N ASP A 87 7.28 -20.17 -0.45
CA ASP A 87 8.48 -19.50 0.05
C ASP A 87 9.19 -20.32 1.14
N TYR A 88 8.44 -21.00 2.01
CA TYR A 88 8.98 -21.92 3.01
C TYR A 88 9.77 -23.06 2.35
N LEU A 89 9.21 -23.72 1.34
CA LEU A 89 9.90 -24.76 0.59
C LEU A 89 11.12 -24.23 -0.16
N ALA A 90 11.01 -23.07 -0.77
CA ALA A 90 12.11 -22.43 -1.48
C ALA A 90 13.29 -22.09 -0.55
N LYS A 91 13.01 -21.62 0.68
CA LYS A 91 14.04 -21.39 1.71
C LYS A 91 14.74 -22.67 2.15
N LYS A 92 14.10 -23.83 2.01
CA LYS A 92 14.69 -25.15 2.23
C LYS A 92 15.45 -25.71 1.02
N GLY A 93 15.55 -24.94 -0.05
CA GLY A 93 16.32 -25.30 -1.25
C GLY A 93 15.52 -26.01 -2.34
N VAL A 94 14.19 -26.12 -2.18
CA VAL A 94 13.32 -26.66 -3.24
C VAL A 94 13.22 -25.61 -4.36
N PRO A 95 13.46 -25.98 -5.64
CA PRO A 95 13.28 -25.05 -6.76
C PRO A 95 11.87 -24.49 -6.77
N PHE A 96 11.71 -23.17 -7.01
CA PHE A 96 10.41 -22.51 -6.88
C PHE A 96 9.28 -23.13 -7.72
N ARG A 97 9.61 -23.63 -8.93
CA ARG A 97 8.64 -24.33 -9.78
C ARG A 97 8.11 -25.62 -9.13
N GLU A 98 8.99 -26.38 -8.51
CA GLU A 98 8.65 -27.60 -7.77
C GLU A 98 7.88 -27.26 -6.50
N ALA A 99 8.33 -26.25 -5.74
CA ALA A 99 7.63 -25.76 -4.57
C ALA A 99 6.17 -25.35 -4.92
N HIS A 100 5.98 -24.66 -6.04
CA HIS A 100 4.65 -24.26 -6.51
C HIS A 100 3.76 -25.45 -6.85
N GLU A 101 4.31 -26.51 -7.44
CA GLU A 101 3.59 -27.75 -7.74
C GLU A 101 3.18 -28.48 -6.45
N ILE A 102 4.11 -28.61 -5.49
CA ILE A 102 3.84 -29.21 -4.17
C ILE A 102 2.70 -28.45 -3.45
N VAL A 103 2.77 -27.12 -3.45
CA VAL A 103 1.73 -26.26 -2.86
C VAL A 103 0.40 -26.43 -3.58
N GLY A 104 0.40 -26.49 -4.91
CA GLY A 104 -0.80 -26.77 -5.71
C GLY A 104 -1.47 -28.08 -5.32
N ASN A 105 -0.69 -29.13 -5.09
CA ASN A 105 -1.20 -30.44 -4.63
C ASN A 105 -1.79 -30.35 -3.23
N ALA A 106 -1.17 -29.59 -2.31
CA ALA A 106 -1.70 -29.37 -0.97
C ALA A 106 -3.04 -28.61 -0.98
N VAL A 107 -3.14 -27.56 -1.78
CA VAL A 107 -4.38 -26.79 -1.95
C VAL A 107 -5.47 -27.68 -2.56
N HIS A 108 -5.15 -28.48 -3.58
CA HIS A 108 -6.10 -29.40 -4.20
C HIS A 108 -6.62 -30.43 -3.19
N HIS A 109 -5.73 -30.99 -2.37
CA HIS A 109 -6.08 -31.92 -1.31
C HIS A 109 -7.04 -31.27 -0.27
N CYS A 110 -6.80 -30.01 0.11
CA CYS A 110 -7.71 -29.27 0.97
C CYS A 110 -9.09 -29.06 0.34
N ILE A 111 -9.14 -28.69 -0.95
CA ILE A 111 -10.40 -28.50 -1.68
C ILE A 111 -11.22 -29.81 -1.71
N GLU A 112 -10.57 -30.94 -1.97
CA GLU A 112 -11.23 -32.25 -1.96
C GLU A 112 -11.76 -32.64 -0.56
N LYS A 113 -11.05 -32.28 0.49
CA LYS A 113 -11.46 -32.53 1.88
C LYS A 113 -12.44 -31.47 2.43
N GLY A 114 -12.63 -30.34 1.75
CA GLY A 114 -13.46 -29.24 2.24
C GLY A 114 -12.86 -28.55 3.47
N CYS A 115 -11.53 -28.36 3.50
CA CYS A 115 -10.77 -27.73 4.58
C CYS A 115 -9.75 -26.72 4.03
N VAL A 116 -9.04 -26.00 4.90
CA VAL A 116 -7.96 -25.09 4.54
C VAL A 116 -6.60 -25.64 4.95
N LEU A 117 -5.50 -25.00 4.51
CA LEU A 117 -4.13 -25.47 4.76
C LEU A 117 -3.81 -25.60 6.26
N LEU A 118 -4.35 -24.73 7.10
CA LEU A 118 -4.13 -24.75 8.56
C LEU A 118 -4.89 -25.86 9.29
N ASP A 119 -5.83 -26.52 8.62
CA ASP A 119 -6.56 -27.68 9.17
C ASP A 119 -5.81 -29.01 8.95
N LEU A 120 -4.78 -29.01 8.09
CA LEU A 120 -3.98 -30.21 7.83
C LEU A 120 -3.04 -30.50 9.00
N SER A 121 -2.83 -31.80 9.28
CA SER A 121 -1.79 -32.25 10.21
C SER A 121 -0.39 -32.22 9.55
N VAL A 122 0.66 -32.24 10.34
CA VAL A 122 2.04 -32.38 9.84
C VAL A 122 2.19 -33.69 9.03
N GLU A 123 1.49 -34.75 9.41
CA GLU A 123 1.46 -36.01 8.72
C GLU A 123 0.82 -35.90 7.34
N ASP A 124 -0.27 -35.12 7.20
CA ASP A 124 -0.88 -34.83 5.88
C ASP A 124 0.11 -34.09 4.98
N PHE A 125 0.80 -33.08 5.50
CA PHE A 125 1.84 -32.36 4.76
C PHE A 125 2.99 -33.29 4.32
N LYS A 126 3.47 -34.16 5.21
CA LYS A 126 4.51 -35.13 4.88
C LYS A 126 4.08 -36.16 3.85
N ALA A 127 2.81 -36.50 3.83
CA ALA A 127 2.26 -37.43 2.80
C ALA A 127 2.24 -36.75 1.41
N ILE A 128 2.20 -35.40 1.35
CA ILE A 128 2.26 -34.64 0.10
C ILE A 128 3.72 -34.46 -0.36
N SER A 129 4.63 -34.14 0.58
CA SER A 129 6.05 -33.98 0.30
C SER A 129 6.92 -34.14 1.54
N ASP A 130 8.04 -34.86 1.42
CA ASP A 130 9.05 -35.02 2.48
C ASP A 130 9.78 -33.70 2.84
N HIS A 131 9.61 -32.64 2.06
CA HIS A 131 10.21 -31.34 2.31
C HIS A 131 9.51 -30.55 3.42
N PHE A 132 8.32 -30.94 3.84
CA PHE A 132 7.65 -30.34 4.98
C PHE A 132 8.17 -30.90 6.31
N ASP A 133 8.48 -30.01 7.25
CA ASP A 133 8.87 -30.37 8.62
C ASP A 133 7.78 -30.01 9.62
N ALA A 134 8.01 -30.31 10.90
CA ALA A 134 7.05 -30.10 11.98
C ALA A 134 6.68 -28.60 12.20
N ASP A 135 7.49 -27.68 11.69
CA ASP A 135 7.31 -26.23 11.80
C ASP A 135 6.41 -25.61 10.71
N ILE A 136 5.88 -26.43 9.79
CA ILE A 136 5.11 -25.92 8.64
C ILE A 136 3.88 -25.10 9.07
N LEU A 137 3.12 -25.56 10.05
CA LEU A 137 1.92 -24.89 10.52
C LEU A 137 2.24 -23.51 11.14
N ASP A 138 3.34 -23.43 11.88
CA ASP A 138 3.82 -22.14 12.42
C ASP A 138 4.27 -21.21 11.29
N ALA A 139 4.97 -21.74 10.29
CA ALA A 139 5.52 -20.97 9.17
C ALA A 139 4.45 -20.38 8.26
N ILE A 140 3.29 -21.05 8.11
CA ILE A 140 2.17 -20.58 7.26
C ILE A 140 1.01 -20.00 8.06
N SER A 141 1.18 -19.78 9.37
CA SER A 141 0.19 -19.04 10.18
C SER A 141 0.02 -17.62 9.61
N ILE A 142 -1.18 -17.06 9.70
CA ILE A 142 -1.46 -15.70 9.18
C ILE A 142 -0.52 -14.68 9.84
N GLU A 143 -0.26 -14.84 11.12
CA GLU A 143 0.66 -13.99 11.88
C GLU A 143 2.10 -14.07 11.34
N ALA A 144 2.61 -15.27 11.03
CA ALA A 144 3.92 -15.48 10.45
C ALA A 144 4.00 -14.91 9.02
N CYS A 145 2.97 -15.12 8.20
CA CYS A 145 2.88 -14.55 6.86
C CYS A 145 2.98 -13.02 6.87
N VAL A 146 2.26 -12.35 7.78
CA VAL A 146 2.34 -10.89 7.95
C VAL A 146 3.72 -10.46 8.46
N ALA A 147 4.25 -11.14 9.47
CA ALA A 147 5.58 -10.85 10.03
C ALA A 147 6.71 -11.07 9.03
N GLY A 148 6.55 -12.02 8.10
CA GLY A 148 7.50 -12.29 7.02
C GLY A 148 7.65 -11.14 6.01
N ARG A 149 6.72 -10.19 5.96
CA ARG A 149 6.77 -8.99 5.07
C ARG A 149 7.60 -7.87 5.71
N ASN A 150 8.85 -8.14 6.05
CA ASN A 150 9.74 -7.28 6.84
C ASN A 150 10.70 -6.40 6.03
N ASN A 151 10.48 -6.22 4.74
CA ASN A 151 11.24 -5.26 3.93
C ASN A 151 10.93 -3.81 4.36
N TYR A 152 11.66 -2.83 3.81
CA TYR A 152 11.53 -1.42 4.23
C TYR A 152 10.08 -0.89 4.18
N SER A 153 9.32 -1.23 3.15
CA SER A 153 7.91 -0.83 2.96
C SER A 153 6.92 -1.93 3.31
N GLY A 154 7.39 -3.01 3.95
CA GLY A 154 6.57 -4.16 4.28
C GLY A 154 5.51 -3.88 5.33
N THR A 155 4.58 -4.84 5.45
CA THR A 155 3.44 -4.77 6.37
C THR A 155 3.70 -5.45 7.72
N ALA A 156 4.92 -5.97 7.95
CA ALA A 156 5.29 -6.50 9.26
C ALA A 156 5.12 -5.41 10.35
N PRO A 157 4.67 -5.77 11.57
CA PRO A 157 4.39 -4.80 12.63
C PRO A 157 5.51 -3.81 12.89
N GLU A 158 6.76 -4.27 12.93
CA GLU A 158 7.94 -3.41 13.11
C GLU A 158 8.16 -2.45 11.93
N CYS A 159 7.83 -2.87 10.70
CA CYS A 159 7.94 -2.03 9.52
C CYS A 159 6.88 -0.92 9.53
N VAL A 160 5.65 -1.26 9.90
CA VAL A 160 4.54 -0.29 10.04
C VAL A 160 4.88 0.70 11.15
N GLU A 161 5.38 0.25 12.30
CA GLU A 161 5.77 1.13 13.40
C GLU A 161 6.90 2.09 13.00
N ARG A 162 7.91 1.60 12.30
CA ARG A 162 8.99 2.44 11.77
C ARG A 162 8.45 3.50 10.80
N GLN A 163 7.59 3.12 9.87
CA GLN A 163 6.98 4.07 8.91
C GLN A 163 6.11 5.10 9.62
N ARG A 164 5.33 4.68 10.62
CA ARG A 164 4.53 5.58 11.46
C ARG A 164 5.39 6.61 12.18
N ASN A 165 6.51 6.18 12.75
CA ASN A 165 7.43 7.08 13.47
C ASN A 165 8.14 8.04 12.52
N ASN A 166 8.57 7.56 11.35
CA ASN A 166 9.12 8.41 10.30
C ASN A 166 8.11 9.47 9.82
N GLY A 167 6.86 9.06 9.58
CA GLY A 167 5.80 9.98 9.20
C GLY A 167 5.54 11.07 10.25
N LYS A 168 5.52 10.71 11.53
CA LYS A 168 5.38 11.69 12.63
C LYS A 168 6.55 12.68 12.67
N ALA A 169 7.78 12.21 12.43
CA ALA A 169 8.96 13.08 12.40
C ALA A 169 8.90 14.06 11.22
N VAL A 170 8.48 13.62 10.05
CA VAL A 170 8.26 14.49 8.87
C VAL A 170 7.20 15.56 9.18
N ILE A 171 6.04 15.16 9.70
CA ILE A 171 4.96 16.11 10.05
C ILE A 171 5.46 17.17 11.04
N ALA A 172 6.17 16.77 12.09
CA ALA A 172 6.70 17.72 13.07
C ALA A 172 7.71 18.72 12.46
N ALA A 173 8.55 18.26 11.53
CA ALA A 173 9.47 19.13 10.80
C ALA A 173 8.74 20.12 9.89
N GLU A 174 7.71 19.67 9.18
CA GLU A 174 6.89 20.51 8.30
C GLU A 174 6.09 21.55 9.10
N GLU A 175 5.49 21.16 10.22
CA GLU A 175 4.78 22.09 11.13
C GLU A 175 5.68 23.21 11.62
N LYS A 176 6.92 22.90 11.99
CA LYS A 176 7.94 23.88 12.38
C LYS A 176 8.25 24.83 11.23
N GLN A 177 8.48 24.30 10.03
CA GLN A 177 8.78 25.12 8.85
C GLN A 177 7.62 26.04 8.46
N ILE A 178 6.38 25.55 8.54
CA ILE A 178 5.18 26.36 8.29
C ILE A 178 5.06 27.48 9.33
N ALA A 179 5.36 27.21 10.60
CA ALA A 179 5.36 28.24 11.64
C ALA A 179 6.39 29.34 11.38
N GLU A 180 7.60 28.97 10.95
CA GLU A 180 8.66 29.91 10.55
C GLU A 180 8.23 30.77 9.36
N TRP A 181 7.66 30.19 8.31
CA TRP A 181 7.14 30.93 7.17
C TRP A 181 6.01 31.91 7.54
N LYS A 182 5.08 31.49 8.39
CA LYS A 182 4.00 32.37 8.87
C LYS A 182 4.55 33.55 9.67
N ALA A 183 5.59 33.36 10.48
CA ALA A 183 6.23 34.44 11.20
C ALA A 183 6.86 35.46 10.25
N ILE A 184 7.54 35.02 9.18
CA ILE A 184 8.11 35.88 8.14
C ILE A 184 7.01 36.67 7.43
N VAL A 185 5.94 36.03 6.98
CA VAL A 185 4.83 36.71 6.28
C VAL A 185 4.20 37.77 7.16
N ASN A 186 3.96 37.49 8.43
CA ASN A 186 3.36 38.44 9.37
C ASN A 186 4.28 39.67 9.60
N SER A 187 5.62 39.47 9.67
CA SER A 187 6.59 40.56 9.86
C SER A 187 6.71 41.54 8.65
N VAL A 188 6.23 41.12 7.48
CA VAL A 188 6.23 41.98 6.27
C VAL A 188 4.94 42.79 6.15
N GLN A 189 3.89 42.44 6.90
CA GLN A 189 2.59 43.11 6.89
C GLN A 189 2.50 44.23 7.95
N GLU A 190 3.45 44.31 8.87
CA GLU A 190 3.66 45.42 9.81
C GLU A 190 4.59 46.49 9.20
#